data_018b3ed50dc226909c1ce37abccf580d
#
_entry.id   018b3ed50dc226909c1ce37abccf580d
#
_cell.length_a   1.000
_cell.length_b   1.000
_cell.length_c   1.000
_cell.angle_alpha   90.00
_cell.angle_beta   90.00
_cell.angle_gamma   90.00
#
_symmetry.space_group_name_H-M   'P 1'
#
loop_
_entity.id
_entity.type
_entity.pdbx_description
1 polymer ?
#
loop_
_entity_poly.entity_id
_entity_poly.type
_entity_poly.pdbx_seq_one_letter_code
_entity_poly.pdbx_strand_id
1 'polypeptide(L)'
;MENLYAGLEMLARWDVVLALFVGSIGGVIIGAIPGVGPAVAIAILLPATFSLDPIVGLTMLLGIYGSSMYGGAIPAILINTPGTAVNALTSYDGYPMTQNGEGHRALSLAYSASFWGGIFGIGCLILLSPVLALIAPMFGSREIFLAALLGIILVVLAHRGQIFAAGVLAMFGIFLQTVGLDAVTYTQRYTFGYSFLSSGINLIVVVLGLFALSQAFFLLTAPDNVPDAKPVQGKMTAGIKELMKHKRVATVASAFGVVLGMIPGTGEFTAQFMSYTYAQKTSKNPELFGKGSPEGLIASEAANNAVPAAAMIPLLALGIPGEALTAMMLSVFYVHNVIPGPQLFQNHIDLVYGLYFALILLNVIVMIFLLFSTNLLTKIIRVPTRFLGVMILILSFVGVYSLRNSLTDCMISASFGVLGLVLKRLNLPIVPIILGMVLGGIMEVKLRSAMPRL
;
A
#
# COMPACT_ATOMS: atom_id res chain seq x y z
N MET A 1 13.38 15.65 23.34
CA MET A 1 12.08 16.34 23.61
C MET A 1 11.79 17.36 22.51
N GLU A 2 12.72 18.20 22.11
CA GLU A 2 12.54 19.20 21.04
C GLU A 2 12.03 18.60 19.72
N ASN A 3 12.63 17.51 19.25
CA ASN A 3 12.22 16.84 18.01
C ASN A 3 10.78 16.26 18.07
N LEU A 4 10.33 15.83 19.25
CA LEU A 4 8.97 15.35 19.45
C LEU A 4 7.97 16.52 19.35
N TYR A 5 8.31 17.69 19.94
CA TYR A 5 7.50 18.89 19.81
C TYR A 5 7.45 19.39 18.38
N ALA A 6 8.60 19.40 17.67
CA ALA A 6 8.66 19.80 16.27
C ALA A 6 7.76 18.90 15.36
N GLY A 7 7.77 17.59 15.60
CA GLY A 7 6.86 16.66 14.89
C GLY A 7 5.38 16.91 15.19
N LEU A 8 5.03 17.24 16.45
CA LEU A 8 3.65 17.60 16.82
C LEU A 8 3.24 18.94 16.22
N GLU A 9 4.12 19.94 16.22
CA GLU A 9 3.87 21.24 15.60
C GLU A 9 3.67 21.10 14.09
N MET A 10 4.47 20.26 13.42
CA MET A 10 4.34 19.94 12.02
C MET A 10 2.98 19.30 11.71
N LEU A 11 2.53 18.35 12.55
CA LEU A 11 1.21 17.74 12.39
C LEU A 11 0.07 18.72 12.70
N ALA A 12 0.25 19.65 13.62
CA ALA A 12 -0.77 20.64 14.00
C ALA A 12 -1.05 21.69 12.91
N ARG A 13 -0.25 21.75 11.87
CA ARG A 13 -0.52 22.59 10.69
C ARG A 13 -1.85 22.20 10.07
N TRP A 14 -2.67 23.20 9.77
CA TRP A 14 -4.02 22.98 9.23
C TRP A 14 -4.03 22.23 7.89
N ASP A 15 -3.04 22.51 7.02
CA ASP A 15 -2.88 21.88 5.71
C ASP A 15 -2.50 20.38 5.85
N VAL A 16 -1.67 20.02 6.82
CA VAL A 16 -1.30 18.64 7.14
C VAL A 16 -2.49 17.87 7.69
N VAL A 17 -3.23 18.48 8.64
CA VAL A 17 -4.46 17.87 9.20
C VAL A 17 -5.51 17.67 8.12
N LEU A 18 -5.71 18.66 7.25
CA LEU A 18 -6.65 18.58 6.14
C LEU A 18 -6.25 17.47 5.15
N ALA A 19 -4.97 17.39 4.77
CA ALA A 19 -4.44 16.38 3.87
C ALA A 19 -4.62 14.96 4.46
N LEU A 20 -4.32 14.82 5.75
CA LEU A 20 -4.51 13.56 6.47
C LEU A 20 -6.00 13.16 6.52
N PHE A 21 -6.88 14.11 6.81
CA PHE A 21 -8.32 13.88 6.87
C PHE A 21 -8.88 13.49 5.50
N VAL A 22 -8.54 14.24 4.44
CA VAL A 22 -8.96 13.95 3.06
C VAL A 22 -8.41 12.60 2.60
N GLY A 23 -7.12 12.33 2.87
CA GLY A 23 -6.49 11.04 2.57
C GLY A 23 -7.15 9.89 3.31
N SER A 24 -7.42 10.05 4.61
CA SER A 24 -8.02 9.00 5.45
C SER A 24 -9.45 8.67 5.03
N ILE A 25 -10.31 9.68 4.84
CA ILE A 25 -11.70 9.46 4.41
C ILE A 25 -11.74 9.00 2.95
N GLY A 26 -10.96 9.64 2.08
CA GLY A 26 -10.84 9.24 0.68
C GLY A 26 -10.36 7.80 0.52
N GLY A 27 -9.39 7.37 1.33
CA GLY A 27 -8.90 6.00 1.33
C GLY A 27 -9.95 4.99 1.77
N VAL A 28 -10.72 5.28 2.83
CA VAL A 28 -11.87 4.42 3.23
C VAL A 28 -12.87 4.30 2.08
N ILE A 29 -13.24 5.42 1.45
CA ILE A 29 -14.20 5.44 0.34
C ILE A 29 -13.68 4.60 -0.83
N ILE A 30 -12.43 4.82 -1.23
CA ILE A 30 -11.82 4.10 -2.35
C ILE A 30 -11.65 2.62 -2.02
N GLY A 31 -11.23 2.29 -0.80
CA GLY A 31 -11.16 0.92 -0.34
C GLY A 31 -12.51 0.20 -0.35
N ALA A 32 -13.60 0.92 -0.06
CA ALA A 32 -14.96 0.38 -0.11
C ALA A 32 -15.47 0.12 -1.55
N ILE A 33 -14.77 0.63 -2.57
CA ILE A 33 -15.13 0.39 -3.96
C ILE A 33 -14.49 -0.93 -4.44
N PRO A 34 -15.27 -1.96 -4.80
CA PRO A 34 -14.73 -3.24 -5.23
C PRO A 34 -13.73 -3.09 -6.39
N GLY A 35 -12.53 -3.64 -6.20
CA GLY A 35 -11.50 -3.72 -7.23
C GLY A 35 -10.67 -2.46 -7.47
N VAL A 36 -10.94 -1.31 -6.83
CA VAL A 36 -10.15 -0.09 -7.05
C VAL A 36 -8.85 -0.09 -6.24
N GLY A 37 -8.90 -0.34 -4.96
CA GLY A 37 -7.72 -0.47 -4.10
C GLY A 37 -6.84 0.78 -3.91
N PRO A 38 -5.93 0.77 -2.92
CA PRO A 38 -5.10 1.93 -2.58
C PRO A 38 -4.08 2.30 -3.66
N ALA A 39 -3.57 1.31 -4.41
CA ALA A 39 -2.57 1.56 -5.45
C ALA A 39 -3.10 2.49 -6.56
N VAL A 40 -4.36 2.34 -6.94
CA VAL A 40 -5.01 3.21 -7.93
C VAL A 40 -5.16 4.62 -7.39
N ALA A 41 -5.61 4.77 -6.15
CA ALA A 41 -5.80 6.07 -5.52
C ALA A 41 -4.49 6.83 -5.33
N ILE A 42 -3.48 6.13 -4.80
CA ILE A 42 -2.14 6.71 -4.64
C ILE A 42 -1.57 7.11 -6.00
N ALA A 43 -1.66 6.24 -7.00
CA ALA A 43 -1.16 6.54 -8.34
C ALA A 43 -1.79 7.82 -8.92
N ILE A 44 -3.12 7.99 -8.80
CA ILE A 44 -3.84 9.16 -9.31
C ILE A 44 -3.44 10.45 -8.57
N LEU A 45 -3.26 10.39 -7.25
CA LEU A 45 -2.97 11.57 -6.44
C LEU A 45 -1.48 11.88 -6.33
N LEU A 46 -0.62 10.91 -6.64
CA LEU A 46 0.83 11.06 -6.55
C LEU A 46 1.37 12.32 -7.28
N PRO A 47 0.96 12.62 -8.52
CA PRO A 47 1.44 13.83 -9.20
C PRO A 47 1.05 15.12 -8.47
N ALA A 48 -0.15 15.17 -7.89
CA ALA A 48 -0.61 16.34 -7.14
C ALA A 48 0.21 16.58 -5.87
N THR A 49 0.78 15.54 -5.27
CA THR A 49 1.59 15.67 -4.05
C THR A 49 2.94 16.36 -4.29
N PHE A 50 3.41 16.45 -5.52
CA PHE A 50 4.72 17.06 -5.84
C PHE A 50 4.73 18.57 -5.73
N SER A 51 3.56 19.21 -5.79
CA SER A 51 3.41 20.65 -5.57
C SER A 51 3.12 21.02 -4.11
N LEU A 52 2.97 20.02 -3.24
CA LEU A 52 2.69 20.21 -1.82
C LEU A 52 3.97 20.07 -1.00
N ASP A 53 3.98 20.61 0.22
CA ASP A 53 5.06 20.31 1.18
C ASP A 53 5.21 18.79 1.38
N PRO A 54 6.44 18.26 1.62
CA PRO A 54 6.68 16.83 1.81
C PRO A 54 5.75 16.18 2.83
N ILE A 55 5.56 16.81 4.00
CA ILE A 55 4.71 16.28 5.06
C ILE A 55 3.23 16.23 4.63
N VAL A 56 2.75 17.24 3.89
CA VAL A 56 1.37 17.30 3.40
C VAL A 56 1.10 16.17 2.38
N GLY A 57 1.99 16.04 1.40
CA GLY A 57 1.91 14.99 0.40
C GLY A 57 1.99 13.58 1.00
N LEU A 58 2.97 13.35 1.87
CA LEU A 58 3.18 12.06 2.52
C LEU A 58 2.02 11.67 3.45
N THR A 59 1.51 12.61 4.26
CA THR A 59 0.38 12.33 5.16
C THR A 59 -0.91 12.04 4.39
N MET A 60 -1.14 12.70 3.26
CA MET A 60 -2.27 12.40 2.39
C MET A 60 -2.19 10.97 1.83
N LEU A 61 -1.04 10.58 1.30
CA LEU A 61 -0.83 9.23 0.74
C LEU A 61 -0.85 8.14 1.82
N LEU A 62 -0.26 8.40 3.01
CA LEU A 62 -0.37 7.52 4.17
C LEU A 62 -1.82 7.37 4.61
N GLY A 63 -2.58 8.48 4.59
CA GLY A 63 -4.01 8.49 4.85
C GLY A 63 -4.74 7.50 3.95
N ILE A 64 -4.52 7.57 2.65
CA ILE A 64 -5.13 6.65 1.67
C ILE A 64 -4.67 5.22 1.91
N TYR A 65 -3.37 5.00 2.08
CA TYR A 65 -2.81 3.67 2.26
C TYR A 65 -3.40 2.95 3.47
N GLY A 66 -3.24 3.54 4.66
CA GLY A 66 -3.68 2.90 5.90
C GLY A 66 -5.20 2.75 6.00
N SER A 67 -5.97 3.72 5.50
CA SER A 67 -7.43 3.72 5.63
C SER A 67 -8.15 2.85 4.60
N SER A 68 -7.57 2.66 3.42
CA SER A 68 -8.19 1.83 2.38
C SER A 68 -8.30 0.36 2.78
N MET A 69 -7.43 -0.13 3.67
CA MET A 69 -7.49 -1.48 4.23
C MET A 69 -8.78 -1.67 5.03
N TYR A 70 -9.16 -0.67 5.85
CA TYR A 70 -10.43 -0.66 6.57
C TYR A 70 -11.63 -0.61 5.62
N GLY A 71 -11.56 0.27 4.59
CA GLY A 71 -12.62 0.40 3.60
C GLY A 71 -12.87 -0.88 2.83
N GLY A 72 -11.81 -1.59 2.44
CA GLY A 72 -11.86 -2.82 1.67
C GLY A 72 -12.52 -4.00 2.38
N ALA A 73 -12.55 -3.99 3.71
CA ALA A 73 -13.28 -4.98 4.50
C ALA A 73 -14.80 -4.89 4.33
N ILE A 74 -15.34 -3.70 4.02
CA ILE A 74 -16.79 -3.48 3.94
C ILE A 74 -17.43 -4.35 2.84
N PRO A 75 -17.05 -4.24 1.57
CA PRO A 75 -17.63 -5.08 0.52
C PRO A 75 -17.19 -6.54 0.64
N ALA A 76 -16.02 -6.84 1.21
CA ALA A 76 -15.60 -8.21 1.50
C ALA A 76 -16.58 -8.90 2.44
N ILE A 77 -16.98 -8.23 3.51
CA ILE A 77 -17.90 -8.75 4.54
C ILE A 77 -19.34 -8.76 4.05
N LEU A 78 -19.81 -7.70 3.39
CA LEU A 78 -21.23 -7.53 3.09
C LEU A 78 -21.68 -8.26 1.81
N ILE A 79 -20.82 -8.34 0.79
CA ILE A 79 -21.20 -8.84 -0.55
C ILE A 79 -20.22 -9.85 -1.13
N ASN A 80 -19.29 -10.38 -0.31
CA ASN A 80 -18.25 -11.34 -0.73
C ASN A 80 -17.40 -10.85 -1.93
N THR A 81 -17.24 -9.56 -2.04
CA THR A 81 -16.43 -8.95 -3.10
C THR A 81 -15.40 -8.02 -2.44
N PRO A 82 -14.16 -8.48 -2.25
CA PRO A 82 -13.16 -7.68 -1.54
C PRO A 82 -12.94 -6.34 -2.25
N GLY A 83 -12.89 -5.24 -1.49
CA GLY A 83 -12.60 -3.92 -2.02
C GLY A 83 -11.18 -3.85 -2.54
N THR A 84 -10.26 -4.45 -1.82
CA THR A 84 -8.86 -4.61 -2.22
C THR A 84 -8.50 -6.10 -2.25
N ALA A 85 -7.50 -6.47 -3.03
CA ALA A 85 -7.06 -7.87 -3.13
C ALA A 85 -6.66 -8.46 -1.76
N VAL A 86 -6.17 -7.62 -0.87
CA VAL A 86 -5.74 -8.03 0.47
C VAL A 86 -6.91 -8.34 1.41
N ASN A 87 -8.11 -7.84 1.16
CA ASN A 87 -9.30 -8.20 1.96
C ASN A 87 -9.97 -9.52 1.52
N ALA A 88 -9.33 -10.29 0.65
CA ALA A 88 -9.89 -11.57 0.21
C ALA A 88 -10.08 -12.57 1.36
N LEU A 89 -9.15 -12.64 2.31
CA LEU A 89 -9.27 -13.50 3.50
C LEU A 89 -10.30 -13.00 4.50
N THR A 90 -10.56 -11.70 4.53
CA THR A 90 -11.64 -11.11 5.33
C THR A 90 -13.00 -11.64 4.95
N SER A 91 -13.21 -11.92 3.66
CA SER A 91 -14.49 -12.47 3.17
C SER A 91 -14.74 -13.90 3.63
N TYR A 92 -13.71 -14.70 3.93
CA TYR A 92 -13.85 -16.11 4.32
C TYR A 92 -14.70 -16.30 5.57
N ASP A 93 -14.57 -15.45 6.56
CA ASP A 93 -15.37 -15.50 7.79
C ASP A 93 -16.37 -14.34 7.85
N GLY A 94 -16.01 -13.16 7.34
CA GLY A 94 -16.88 -11.98 7.39
C GLY A 94 -18.17 -12.13 6.59
N TYR A 95 -18.11 -12.72 5.40
CA TYR A 95 -19.30 -12.92 4.58
C TYR A 95 -20.25 -14.01 5.13
N PRO A 96 -19.79 -15.18 5.59
CA PRO A 96 -20.66 -16.13 6.31
C PRO A 96 -21.34 -15.52 7.52
N MET A 97 -20.67 -14.66 8.31
CA MET A 97 -21.33 -13.93 9.39
C MET A 97 -22.47 -13.04 8.86
N THR A 98 -22.26 -12.38 7.73
CA THR A 98 -23.32 -11.56 7.09
C THR A 98 -24.50 -12.41 6.62
N GLN A 99 -24.24 -13.57 6.03
CA GLN A 99 -25.28 -14.52 5.62
C GLN A 99 -26.14 -14.99 6.81
N ASN A 100 -25.51 -15.13 7.99
CA ASN A 100 -26.19 -15.47 9.25
C ASN A 100 -26.91 -14.28 9.89
N GLY A 101 -26.96 -13.11 9.24
CA GLY A 101 -27.58 -11.89 9.78
C GLY A 101 -26.72 -11.09 10.74
N GLU A 102 -25.44 -11.44 10.88
CA GLU A 102 -24.49 -10.83 11.80
C GLU A 102 -23.53 -9.82 11.12
N GLY A 103 -23.94 -9.24 10.00
CA GLY A 103 -23.08 -8.32 9.22
C GLY A 103 -22.55 -7.12 10.03
N HIS A 104 -23.37 -6.54 10.93
CA HIS A 104 -22.94 -5.46 11.81
C HIS A 104 -21.86 -5.92 12.81
N ARG A 105 -21.99 -7.15 13.35
CA ARG A 105 -21.03 -7.76 14.25
C ARG A 105 -19.71 -7.99 13.53
N ALA A 106 -19.75 -8.53 12.31
CA ALA A 106 -18.58 -8.76 11.50
C ALA A 106 -17.83 -7.46 11.18
N LEU A 107 -18.53 -6.41 10.73
CA LEU A 107 -17.92 -5.09 10.45
C LEU A 107 -17.32 -4.46 11.71
N SER A 108 -18.09 -4.44 12.79
CA SER A 108 -17.63 -3.90 14.08
C SER A 108 -16.37 -4.61 14.60
N LEU A 109 -16.31 -5.93 14.45
CA LEU A 109 -15.16 -6.74 14.84
C LEU A 109 -13.96 -6.50 13.93
N ALA A 110 -14.19 -6.43 12.60
CA ALA A 110 -13.17 -6.12 11.62
C ALA A 110 -12.53 -4.76 11.90
N TYR A 111 -13.32 -3.69 12.09
CA TYR A 111 -12.81 -2.35 12.39
C TYR A 111 -11.98 -2.33 13.70
N SER A 112 -12.46 -3.04 14.71
CA SER A 112 -11.74 -3.12 16.00
C SER A 112 -10.40 -3.88 15.84
N ALA A 113 -10.39 -4.96 15.05
CA ALA A 113 -9.18 -5.73 14.78
C ALA A 113 -8.18 -4.93 13.93
N SER A 114 -8.68 -4.21 12.92
CA SER A 114 -7.90 -3.31 12.08
C SER A 114 -7.26 -2.18 12.90
N PHE A 115 -8.03 -1.56 13.80
CA PHE A 115 -7.51 -0.53 14.71
C PHE A 115 -6.41 -1.09 15.63
N TRP A 116 -6.63 -2.28 16.21
CA TRP A 116 -5.61 -2.94 17.02
C TRP A 116 -4.33 -3.21 16.23
N GLY A 117 -4.47 -3.78 15.02
CA GLY A 117 -3.35 -4.06 14.13
C GLY A 117 -2.58 -2.80 13.74
N GLY A 118 -3.30 -1.75 13.34
CA GLY A 118 -2.71 -0.46 12.98
C GLY A 118 -1.90 0.15 14.12
N ILE A 119 -2.48 0.26 15.32
CA ILE A 119 -1.78 0.81 16.51
C ILE A 119 -0.58 -0.06 16.90
N PHE A 120 -0.71 -1.40 16.84
CA PHE A 120 0.41 -2.31 17.11
C PHE A 120 1.55 -2.13 16.09
N GLY A 121 1.21 -2.05 14.81
CA GLY A 121 2.19 -1.80 13.73
C GLY A 121 2.91 -0.47 13.90
N ILE A 122 2.18 0.61 14.25
CA ILE A 122 2.76 1.93 14.50
C ILE A 122 3.67 1.90 15.73
N GLY A 123 3.28 1.20 16.79
CA GLY A 123 4.14 1.00 17.96
C GLY A 123 5.48 0.33 17.57
N CYS A 124 5.42 -0.70 16.74
CA CYS A 124 6.62 -1.34 16.20
C CYS A 124 7.43 -0.40 15.27
N LEU A 125 6.77 0.41 14.43
CA LEU A 125 7.44 1.40 13.60
C LEU A 125 8.23 2.41 14.44
N ILE A 126 7.62 2.97 15.48
CA ILE A 126 8.25 3.93 16.39
C ILE A 126 9.45 3.33 17.11
N LEU A 127 9.37 2.06 17.49
CA LEU A 127 10.44 1.37 18.22
C LEU A 127 11.56 0.88 17.31
N LEU A 128 11.20 0.28 16.16
CA LEU A 128 12.18 -0.44 15.32
C LEU A 128 12.84 0.45 14.27
N SER A 129 12.17 1.48 13.73
CA SER A 129 12.77 2.28 12.65
C SER A 129 13.98 3.11 13.12
N PRO A 130 13.99 3.73 14.33
CA PRO A 130 15.21 4.38 14.81
C PRO A 130 16.35 3.40 15.07
N VAL A 131 16.03 2.21 15.60
CA VAL A 131 17.04 1.17 15.84
C VAL A 131 17.66 0.71 14.53
N LEU A 132 16.84 0.47 13.52
CA LEU A 132 17.32 0.09 12.20
C LEU A 132 18.15 1.22 11.55
N ALA A 133 17.72 2.48 11.71
CA ALA A 133 18.45 3.63 11.21
C ALA A 133 19.84 3.81 11.88
N LEU A 134 19.96 3.45 13.15
CA LEU A 134 21.27 3.43 13.86
C LEU A 134 22.22 2.35 13.32
N ILE A 135 21.68 1.21 12.93
CA ILE A 135 22.45 0.08 12.38
C ILE A 135 22.75 0.29 10.89
N ALA A 136 21.90 0.98 10.17
CA ALA A 136 21.97 1.16 8.72
C ALA A 136 23.32 1.75 8.21
N PRO A 137 24.00 2.71 8.90
CA PRO A 137 25.31 3.18 8.48
C PRO A 137 26.41 2.12 8.50
N MET A 138 26.20 1.00 9.21
CA MET A 138 27.12 -0.13 9.21
C MET A 138 27.05 -0.94 7.91
N PHE A 139 25.98 -0.77 7.14
CA PHE A 139 25.80 -1.40 5.84
C PHE A 139 26.49 -0.57 4.75
N GLY A 140 27.47 -1.16 4.10
CA GLY A 140 28.12 -0.59 2.92
C GLY A 140 27.30 -0.80 1.64
N SER A 141 27.88 -0.40 0.51
CA SER A 141 27.23 -0.56 -0.79
C SER A 141 26.95 -2.03 -1.15
N ARG A 142 27.78 -2.96 -0.66
CA ARG A 142 27.60 -4.41 -0.90
C ARG A 142 26.35 -4.94 -0.19
N GLU A 143 26.19 -4.59 1.08
CA GLU A 143 25.07 -5.03 1.91
C GLU A 143 23.75 -4.46 1.40
N ILE A 144 23.72 -3.19 0.99
CA ILE A 144 22.53 -2.55 0.41
C ILE A 144 22.17 -3.19 -0.94
N PHE A 145 23.18 -3.51 -1.78
CA PHE A 145 22.94 -4.25 -3.01
C PHE A 145 22.32 -5.62 -2.72
N LEU A 146 22.87 -6.37 -1.77
CA LEU A 146 22.34 -7.69 -1.39
C LEU A 146 20.94 -7.60 -0.79
N ALA A 147 20.65 -6.56 0.00
CA ALA A 147 19.32 -6.33 0.55
C ALA A 147 18.30 -6.04 -0.56
N ALA A 148 18.64 -5.22 -1.56
CA ALA A 148 17.77 -4.94 -2.70
C ALA A 148 17.58 -6.19 -3.58
N LEU A 149 18.63 -6.97 -3.82
CA LEU A 149 18.56 -8.24 -4.55
C LEU A 149 17.68 -9.25 -3.81
N LEU A 150 17.86 -9.38 -2.49
CA LEU A 150 17.00 -10.21 -1.65
C LEU A 150 15.54 -9.76 -1.75
N GLY A 151 15.28 -8.44 -1.74
CA GLY A 151 13.94 -7.88 -1.94
C GLY A 151 13.31 -8.36 -3.24
N ILE A 152 14.03 -8.31 -4.37
CA ILE A 152 13.53 -8.81 -5.66
C ILE A 152 13.26 -10.31 -5.60
N ILE A 153 14.19 -11.09 -5.04
CA ILE A 153 14.01 -12.54 -4.89
C ILE A 153 12.75 -12.85 -4.08
N LEU A 154 12.54 -12.15 -2.96
CA LEU A 154 11.39 -12.36 -2.10
C LEU A 154 10.08 -11.96 -2.78
N VAL A 155 10.07 -10.85 -3.54
CA VAL A 155 8.92 -10.46 -4.38
C VAL A 155 8.56 -11.58 -5.36
N VAL A 156 9.55 -12.16 -6.04
CA VAL A 156 9.34 -13.25 -7.00
C VAL A 156 8.81 -14.50 -6.28
N LEU A 157 9.40 -14.87 -5.15
CA LEU A 157 8.99 -16.04 -4.37
C LEU A 157 7.61 -15.88 -3.70
N ALA A 158 7.20 -14.66 -3.39
CA ALA A 158 5.87 -14.38 -2.82
C ALA A 158 4.73 -14.74 -3.79
N HIS A 159 4.99 -14.72 -5.11
CA HIS A 159 4.02 -15.09 -6.13
C HIS A 159 4.04 -16.62 -6.41
N ARG A 160 3.68 -17.40 -5.39
CA ARG A 160 3.61 -18.86 -5.48
C ARG A 160 2.70 -19.31 -6.63
N GLY A 161 3.17 -20.26 -7.43
CA GLY A 161 2.47 -20.74 -8.64
C GLY A 161 2.75 -19.92 -9.90
N GLN A 162 3.36 -18.73 -9.79
CA GLN A 162 3.70 -17.83 -10.90
C GLN A 162 5.13 -17.29 -10.78
N ILE A 163 6.02 -18.01 -10.11
CA ILE A 163 7.39 -17.56 -9.82
C ILE A 163 8.14 -17.17 -11.10
N PHE A 164 8.02 -17.96 -12.15
CA PHE A 164 8.68 -17.67 -13.43
C PHE A 164 8.16 -16.37 -14.04
N ALA A 165 6.83 -16.19 -14.09
CA ALA A 165 6.22 -14.97 -14.61
C ALA A 165 6.61 -13.74 -13.76
N ALA A 166 6.57 -13.86 -12.45
CA ALA A 166 7.01 -12.81 -11.54
C ALA A 166 8.48 -12.44 -11.73
N GLY A 167 9.35 -13.44 -11.96
CA GLY A 167 10.76 -13.23 -12.26
C GLY A 167 10.98 -12.49 -13.57
N VAL A 168 10.30 -12.90 -14.65
CA VAL A 168 10.36 -12.20 -15.96
C VAL A 168 9.88 -10.75 -15.83
N LEU A 169 8.78 -10.52 -15.11
CA LEU A 169 8.23 -9.17 -14.92
C LEU A 169 9.13 -8.30 -14.03
N ALA A 170 9.78 -8.87 -13.01
CA ALA A 170 10.78 -8.15 -12.21
C ALA A 170 12.01 -7.76 -13.05
N MET A 171 12.51 -8.68 -13.87
CA MET A 171 13.61 -8.40 -14.81
C MET A 171 13.23 -7.36 -15.86
N PHE A 172 11.98 -7.38 -16.33
CA PHE A 172 11.44 -6.34 -17.21
C PHE A 172 11.43 -4.97 -16.51
N GLY A 173 11.04 -4.92 -15.23
CA GLY A 173 11.14 -3.68 -14.44
C GLY A 173 12.57 -3.16 -14.31
N ILE A 174 13.53 -4.05 -14.01
CA ILE A 174 14.96 -3.70 -13.97
C ILE A 174 15.42 -3.16 -15.34
N PHE A 175 15.03 -3.81 -16.43
CA PHE A 175 15.36 -3.35 -17.77
C PHE A 175 14.80 -1.95 -18.04
N LEU A 176 13.55 -1.67 -17.71
CA LEU A 176 12.94 -0.34 -17.88
C LEU A 176 13.74 0.76 -17.15
N GLN A 177 14.29 0.46 -15.99
CA GLN A 177 15.12 1.38 -15.22
C GLN A 177 16.46 1.70 -15.94
N THR A 178 16.95 0.80 -16.79
CA THR A 178 18.21 1.02 -17.50
C THR A 178 18.06 1.90 -18.75
N VAL A 179 16.84 2.22 -19.18
CA VAL A 179 16.57 3.09 -20.33
C VAL A 179 16.88 4.54 -19.96
N GLY A 180 17.61 5.23 -20.82
CA GLY A 180 17.94 6.64 -20.66
C GLY A 180 19.42 6.92 -20.41
N LEU A 181 19.71 7.99 -19.67
CA LEU A 181 21.06 8.39 -19.33
C LEU A 181 21.58 7.56 -18.15
N ASP A 182 22.73 6.94 -18.34
CA ASP A 182 23.42 6.23 -17.26
C ASP A 182 23.84 7.20 -16.16
N ALA A 183 23.49 6.93 -14.92
CA ALA A 183 23.76 7.82 -13.79
C ALA A 183 25.25 7.96 -13.43
N VAL A 184 26.11 7.04 -13.91
CA VAL A 184 27.55 7.00 -13.57
C VAL A 184 28.42 7.43 -14.74
N THR A 185 28.15 6.89 -15.92
CA THR A 185 28.97 7.15 -17.14
C THR A 185 28.42 8.25 -18.03
N TYR A 186 27.19 8.72 -17.77
CA TYR A 186 26.46 9.70 -18.56
C TYR A 186 26.31 9.32 -20.03
N THR A 187 26.37 8.02 -20.35
CA THR A 187 26.13 7.49 -21.69
C THR A 187 24.65 7.16 -21.86
N GLN A 188 24.15 7.37 -23.10
CA GLN A 188 22.76 7.01 -23.42
C GLN A 188 22.61 5.50 -23.61
N ARG A 189 21.62 4.91 -22.95
CA ARG A 189 21.31 3.48 -23.05
C ARG A 189 19.88 3.29 -23.54
N TYR A 190 19.72 2.46 -24.56
CA TYR A 190 18.42 2.05 -25.11
C TYR A 190 17.51 3.21 -25.51
N THR A 191 18.07 4.36 -25.90
CA THR A 191 17.31 5.54 -26.34
C THR A 191 16.91 5.48 -27.80
N PHE A 192 17.55 4.61 -28.60
CA PHE A 192 17.28 4.43 -30.03
C PHE A 192 17.29 5.75 -30.84
N GLY A 193 17.99 6.76 -30.36
CA GLY A 193 18.03 8.10 -30.96
C GLY A 193 16.84 9.01 -30.65
N TYR A 194 15.90 8.56 -29.82
CA TYR A 194 14.75 9.37 -29.42
C TYR A 194 15.08 10.21 -28.19
N SER A 195 14.94 11.53 -28.27
CA SER A 195 15.26 12.48 -27.21
C SER A 195 14.39 12.30 -25.97
N PHE A 196 13.13 11.89 -26.12
CA PHE A 196 12.23 11.67 -25.00
C PHE A 196 12.66 10.49 -24.11
N LEU A 197 13.38 9.50 -24.64
CA LEU A 197 13.94 8.41 -23.86
C LEU A 197 15.23 8.77 -23.15
N SER A 198 15.90 9.87 -23.52
CA SER A 198 17.16 10.29 -22.88
C SER A 198 16.99 10.61 -21.38
N SER A 199 15.83 11.10 -20.97
CA SER A 199 15.49 11.32 -19.54
C SER A 199 15.02 10.06 -18.82
N GLY A 200 15.03 8.91 -19.48
CA GLY A 200 14.54 7.64 -18.95
C GLY A 200 13.02 7.53 -18.92
N ILE A 201 12.55 6.33 -18.57
CA ILE A 201 11.12 6.06 -18.37
C ILE A 201 10.79 6.40 -16.91
N ASN A 202 9.91 7.39 -16.72
CA ASN A 202 9.53 7.83 -15.38
C ASN A 202 8.70 6.75 -14.67
N LEU A 203 9.12 6.38 -13.47
CA LEU A 203 8.43 5.40 -12.62
C LEU A 203 6.94 5.72 -12.44
N ILE A 204 6.59 6.99 -12.27
CA ILE A 204 5.22 7.42 -12.00
C ILE A 204 4.35 7.24 -13.24
N VAL A 205 4.87 7.48 -14.43
CA VAL A 205 4.19 7.23 -15.71
C VAL A 205 3.85 5.74 -15.85
N VAL A 206 4.80 4.86 -15.48
CA VAL A 206 4.60 3.40 -15.48
C VAL A 206 3.58 2.98 -14.44
N VAL A 207 3.68 3.53 -13.22
CA VAL A 207 2.74 3.24 -12.11
C VAL A 207 1.32 3.65 -12.48
N LEU A 208 1.12 4.88 -12.99
CA LEU A 208 -0.19 5.37 -13.44
C LEU A 208 -0.75 4.48 -14.55
N GLY A 209 0.08 4.05 -15.49
CA GLY A 209 -0.30 3.09 -16.53
C GLY A 209 -0.75 1.76 -15.94
N LEU A 210 0.15 1.08 -15.22
CA LEU A 210 -0.05 -0.28 -14.75
C LEU A 210 -1.17 -0.40 -13.71
N PHE A 211 -1.37 0.59 -12.82
CA PHE A 211 -2.40 0.53 -11.79
C PHE A 211 -3.66 1.31 -12.18
N ALA A 212 -3.55 2.60 -12.48
CA ALA A 212 -4.71 3.46 -12.66
C ALA A 212 -5.37 3.27 -14.04
N LEU A 213 -4.62 3.44 -15.14
CA LEU A 213 -5.21 3.27 -16.47
C LEU A 213 -5.64 1.82 -16.74
N SER A 214 -4.86 0.83 -16.31
CA SER A 214 -5.26 -0.57 -16.43
C SER A 214 -6.56 -0.85 -15.69
N GLN A 215 -6.76 -0.25 -14.51
CA GLN A 215 -7.99 -0.39 -13.74
C GLN A 215 -9.15 0.33 -14.41
N ALA A 216 -8.91 1.53 -14.95
CA ALA A 216 -9.93 2.24 -15.74
C ALA A 216 -10.40 1.39 -16.93
N PHE A 217 -9.48 0.84 -17.72
CA PHE A 217 -9.81 -0.03 -18.84
C PHE A 217 -10.55 -1.30 -18.40
N PHE A 218 -10.15 -1.89 -17.27
CA PHE A 218 -10.84 -3.05 -16.70
C PHE A 218 -12.28 -2.71 -16.33
N LEU A 219 -12.51 -1.61 -15.60
CA LEU A 219 -13.84 -1.19 -15.15
C LEU A 219 -14.76 -0.80 -16.33
N LEU A 220 -14.21 -0.18 -17.38
CA LEU A 220 -14.97 0.18 -18.58
C LEU A 220 -15.41 -1.05 -19.40
N THR A 221 -14.65 -2.15 -19.32
CA THR A 221 -14.95 -3.39 -20.05
C THR A 221 -15.65 -4.45 -19.21
N ALA A 222 -15.80 -4.21 -17.90
CA ALA A 222 -16.53 -5.11 -17.01
C ALA A 222 -18.05 -4.95 -17.18
N PRO A 223 -18.84 -6.02 -16.97
CA PRO A 223 -20.30 -5.90 -16.90
C PRO A 223 -20.71 -5.03 -15.71
N ASP A 224 -21.76 -4.22 -15.89
CA ASP A 224 -22.32 -3.39 -14.82
C ASP A 224 -23.09 -4.29 -13.83
N ASN A 225 -22.42 -4.79 -12.84
CA ASN A 225 -23.04 -5.45 -11.70
C ASN A 225 -23.11 -4.44 -10.54
N VAL A 226 -24.31 -3.97 -10.22
CA VAL A 226 -24.54 -3.17 -9.01
C VAL A 226 -24.82 -4.13 -7.85
N PRO A 227 -23.93 -4.27 -6.88
CA PRO A 227 -24.15 -5.17 -5.75
C PRO A 227 -25.31 -4.70 -4.87
N ASP A 228 -26.13 -5.60 -4.39
CA ASP A 228 -27.17 -5.29 -3.42
C ASP A 228 -26.69 -5.45 -1.98
N ALA A 229 -26.06 -4.40 -1.48
CA ALA A 229 -25.65 -4.33 -0.08
C ALA A 229 -26.80 -3.81 0.78
N LYS A 230 -27.27 -4.62 1.72
CA LYS A 230 -28.32 -4.22 2.68
C LYS A 230 -27.76 -3.29 3.75
N PRO A 231 -28.56 -2.31 4.25
CA PRO A 231 -28.17 -1.50 5.38
C PRO A 231 -27.84 -2.34 6.61
N VAL A 232 -26.81 -1.95 7.32
CA VAL A 232 -26.33 -2.66 8.52
C VAL A 232 -26.99 -2.06 9.74
N GLN A 233 -27.62 -2.90 10.57
CA GLN A 233 -28.25 -2.49 11.83
C GLN A 233 -27.51 -3.05 13.01
N GLY A 234 -27.20 -2.22 14.02
CA GLY A 234 -26.54 -2.61 15.26
C GLY A 234 -25.53 -1.60 15.78
N LYS A 235 -24.95 -1.88 16.93
CA LYS A 235 -23.96 -0.99 17.58
C LYS A 235 -22.55 -1.35 17.09
N MET A 236 -21.91 -0.47 16.33
CA MET A 236 -20.53 -0.66 15.82
C MET A 236 -19.46 -0.74 16.92
N THR A 237 -19.78 -0.38 18.17
CA THR A 237 -18.89 -0.53 19.33
C THR A 237 -18.86 -1.95 19.92
N ALA A 238 -19.76 -2.84 19.50
CA ALA A 238 -19.83 -4.20 20.04
C ALA A 238 -18.55 -5.02 19.76
N GLY A 239 -17.92 -4.79 18.62
CA GLY A 239 -16.68 -5.47 18.20
C GLY A 239 -15.50 -5.20 19.13
N ILE A 240 -15.44 -4.03 19.76
CA ILE A 240 -14.37 -3.69 20.72
C ILE A 240 -14.39 -4.68 21.92
N LYS A 241 -15.59 -4.94 22.47
CA LYS A 241 -15.74 -5.87 23.58
C LYS A 241 -15.41 -7.31 23.18
N GLU A 242 -15.77 -7.69 21.97
CA GLU A 242 -15.49 -9.02 21.43
C GLU A 242 -14.00 -9.20 21.13
N LEU A 243 -13.35 -8.20 20.52
CA LEU A 243 -11.91 -8.20 20.29
C LEU A 243 -11.12 -8.43 21.58
N MET A 244 -11.53 -7.77 22.68
CA MET A 244 -10.84 -7.91 23.97
C MET A 244 -10.86 -9.33 24.52
N LYS A 245 -11.87 -10.15 24.17
CA LYS A 245 -11.90 -11.58 24.50
C LYS A 245 -10.85 -12.37 23.69
N HIS A 246 -10.54 -11.91 22.48
CA HIS A 246 -9.59 -12.53 21.53
C HIS A 246 -8.30 -11.73 21.36
N LYS A 247 -7.92 -10.87 22.32
CA LYS A 247 -6.75 -9.99 22.25
C LYS A 247 -5.44 -10.73 21.93
N ARG A 248 -5.29 -11.98 22.38
CA ARG A 248 -4.12 -12.80 22.05
C ARG A 248 -4.04 -13.08 20.54
N VAL A 249 -5.16 -13.44 19.92
CA VAL A 249 -5.23 -13.67 18.47
C VAL A 249 -4.90 -12.38 17.74
N ALA A 250 -5.48 -11.24 18.13
CA ALA A 250 -5.23 -9.94 17.52
C ALA A 250 -3.75 -9.54 17.61
N THR A 251 -3.11 -9.73 18.79
CA THR A 251 -1.69 -9.37 18.99
C THR A 251 -0.75 -10.26 18.18
N VAL A 252 -0.99 -11.58 18.17
CA VAL A 252 -0.17 -12.51 17.37
C VAL A 252 -0.35 -12.25 15.88
N ALA A 253 -1.58 -11.99 15.45
CA ALA A 253 -1.89 -11.61 14.07
C ALA A 253 -1.15 -10.34 13.66
N SER A 254 -1.19 -9.29 14.49
CA SER A 254 -0.45 -8.05 14.27
C SER A 254 1.06 -8.27 14.18
N ALA A 255 1.61 -9.17 15.01
CA ALA A 255 3.02 -9.54 14.95
C ALA A 255 3.38 -10.21 13.60
N PHE A 256 2.52 -11.09 13.06
CA PHE A 256 2.69 -11.59 11.69
C PHE A 256 2.67 -10.46 10.67
N GLY A 257 1.74 -9.50 10.82
CA GLY A 257 1.67 -8.30 9.96
C GLY A 257 2.96 -7.51 9.99
N VAL A 258 3.51 -7.25 11.18
CA VAL A 258 4.76 -6.49 11.33
C VAL A 258 5.95 -7.25 10.74
N VAL A 259 6.15 -8.50 11.11
CA VAL A 259 7.32 -9.28 10.65
C VAL A 259 7.32 -9.42 9.13
N LEU A 260 6.16 -9.74 8.54
CA LEU A 260 6.07 -9.92 7.09
C LEU A 260 6.00 -8.59 6.34
N GLY A 261 5.37 -7.56 6.93
CA GLY A 261 5.35 -6.21 6.35
C GLY A 261 6.72 -5.54 6.24
N MET A 262 7.65 -5.87 7.15
CA MET A 262 9.04 -5.40 7.06
C MET A 262 9.85 -6.09 5.95
N ILE A 263 9.42 -7.27 5.50
CA ILE A 263 10.15 -8.04 4.49
C ILE A 263 9.70 -7.60 3.10
N PRO A 264 10.58 -7.00 2.28
CA PRO A 264 10.21 -6.56 0.95
C PRO A 264 9.56 -7.67 0.11
N GLY A 265 8.43 -7.34 -0.52
CA GLY A 265 7.75 -8.22 -1.46
C GLY A 265 6.82 -9.26 -0.86
N THR A 266 6.78 -9.46 0.45
CA THR A 266 5.85 -10.43 1.07
C THR A 266 4.40 -9.93 1.07
N GLY A 267 4.21 -8.63 1.31
CA GLY A 267 2.92 -7.94 1.23
C GLY A 267 1.86 -8.39 2.26
N GLU A 268 0.76 -7.69 2.25
CA GLU A 268 -0.33 -7.87 3.22
C GLU A 268 -1.01 -9.24 3.09
N PHE A 269 -1.17 -9.74 1.85
CA PHE A 269 -1.85 -11.02 1.62
C PHE A 269 -1.13 -12.19 2.31
N THR A 270 0.21 -12.22 2.21
CA THR A 270 1.02 -13.27 2.86
C THR A 270 0.91 -13.17 4.38
N ALA A 271 0.92 -11.96 4.92
CA ALA A 271 0.77 -11.71 6.35
C ALA A 271 -0.60 -12.21 6.87
N GLN A 272 -1.67 -11.89 6.16
CA GLN A 272 -3.01 -12.38 6.49
C GLN A 272 -3.10 -13.90 6.42
N PHE A 273 -2.61 -14.50 5.32
CA PHE A 273 -2.71 -15.94 5.12
C PHE A 273 -1.97 -16.71 6.21
N MET A 274 -0.75 -16.28 6.57
CA MET A 274 0.02 -16.92 7.63
C MET A 274 -0.64 -16.74 9.00
N SER A 275 -1.12 -15.53 9.28
CA SER A 275 -1.84 -15.24 10.53
C SER A 275 -3.13 -16.05 10.64
N TYR A 276 -3.95 -16.09 9.60
CA TYR A 276 -5.19 -16.85 9.54
C TYR A 276 -4.94 -18.35 9.77
N THR A 277 -3.95 -18.91 9.06
CA THR A 277 -3.58 -20.33 9.19
C THR A 277 -3.06 -20.65 10.59
N TYR A 278 -2.28 -19.75 11.18
CA TYR A 278 -1.83 -19.93 12.56
C TYR A 278 -2.99 -19.87 13.54
N ALA A 279 -3.89 -18.89 13.40
CA ALA A 279 -5.05 -18.75 14.25
C ALA A 279 -5.96 -20.00 14.16
N GLN A 280 -6.20 -20.53 12.94
CA GLN A 280 -6.96 -21.74 12.75
C GLN A 280 -6.35 -22.95 13.47
N LYS A 281 -5.02 -23.14 13.36
CA LYS A 281 -4.30 -24.27 13.98
C LYS A 281 -4.27 -24.19 15.51
N THR A 282 -4.35 -23.00 16.08
CA THR A 282 -4.24 -22.77 17.52
C THR A 282 -5.59 -22.50 18.21
N SER A 283 -6.65 -22.37 17.41
CA SER A 283 -8.01 -22.16 17.90
C SER A 283 -8.55 -23.43 18.58
N LYS A 284 -9.47 -23.21 19.52
CA LYS A 284 -10.24 -24.30 20.14
C LYS A 284 -11.34 -24.83 19.21
N ASN A 285 -11.76 -24.05 18.21
CA ASN A 285 -12.84 -24.36 17.27
C ASN A 285 -12.37 -24.18 15.83
N PRO A 286 -11.38 -24.95 15.35
CA PRO A 286 -10.80 -24.77 14.01
C PRO A 286 -11.80 -25.03 12.87
N GLU A 287 -12.86 -25.77 13.12
CA GLU A 287 -13.94 -26.09 12.18
C GLU A 287 -14.85 -24.90 11.85
N LEU A 288 -14.82 -23.83 12.63
CA LEU A 288 -15.57 -22.59 12.36
C LEU A 288 -14.89 -21.70 11.34
N PHE A 289 -13.59 -21.88 11.10
CA PHE A 289 -12.85 -21.07 10.12
C PHE A 289 -13.38 -21.33 8.70
N GLY A 290 -13.64 -20.25 7.99
CA GLY A 290 -14.34 -20.25 6.70
C GLY A 290 -15.87 -20.35 6.80
N LYS A 291 -16.43 -20.32 8.02
CA LYS A 291 -17.88 -20.42 8.30
C LYS A 291 -18.39 -19.31 9.21
N GLY A 292 -17.59 -18.28 9.44
CA GLY A 292 -17.95 -17.15 10.31
C GLY A 292 -17.19 -17.16 11.65
N SER A 293 -15.93 -17.59 11.66
CA SER A 293 -15.08 -17.54 12.85
C SER A 293 -14.70 -16.10 13.23
N PRO A 294 -15.03 -15.63 14.44
CA PRO A 294 -14.53 -14.34 14.91
C PRO A 294 -12.99 -14.28 14.97
N GLU A 295 -12.34 -15.39 15.34
CA GLU A 295 -10.88 -15.48 15.41
C GLU A 295 -10.25 -15.40 14.02
N GLY A 296 -10.87 -16.01 12.98
CA GLY A 296 -10.43 -15.93 11.61
C GLY A 296 -10.52 -14.51 11.05
N LEU A 297 -11.62 -13.82 11.33
CA LEU A 297 -11.82 -12.43 10.91
C LEU A 297 -10.82 -11.50 11.62
N ILE A 298 -10.59 -11.67 12.93
CA ILE A 298 -9.60 -10.89 13.69
C ILE A 298 -8.19 -11.14 13.15
N ALA A 299 -7.84 -12.39 12.87
CA ALA A 299 -6.51 -12.77 12.40
C ALA A 299 -6.18 -12.14 11.05
N SER A 300 -7.14 -12.10 10.12
CA SER A 300 -6.96 -11.46 8.82
C SER A 300 -6.85 -9.93 8.95
N GLU A 301 -7.76 -9.29 9.67
CA GLU A 301 -7.82 -7.83 9.74
C GLU A 301 -6.69 -7.21 10.56
N ALA A 302 -6.34 -7.81 11.72
CA ALA A 302 -5.25 -7.29 12.53
C ALA A 302 -3.88 -7.44 11.84
N ALA A 303 -3.64 -8.55 11.13
CA ALA A 303 -2.43 -8.71 10.35
C ALA A 303 -2.36 -7.72 9.19
N ASN A 304 -3.46 -7.56 8.44
CA ASN A 304 -3.55 -6.63 7.31
C ASN A 304 -3.18 -5.20 7.71
N ASN A 305 -3.82 -4.69 8.75
CA ASN A 305 -3.66 -3.29 9.15
C ASN A 305 -2.36 -2.99 9.92
N ALA A 306 -1.62 -4.01 10.33
CA ALA A 306 -0.27 -3.83 10.88
C ALA A 306 0.79 -3.62 9.79
N VAL A 307 0.54 -4.07 8.55
CA VAL A 307 1.51 -4.02 7.45
C VAL A 307 1.85 -2.59 7.00
N PRO A 308 0.89 -1.64 6.81
CA PRO A 308 1.23 -0.30 6.33
C PRO A 308 2.29 0.40 7.16
N ALA A 309 2.18 0.37 8.48
CA ALA A 309 3.19 0.93 9.36
C ALA A 309 4.51 0.12 9.33
N ALA A 310 4.41 -1.21 9.27
CA ALA A 310 5.59 -2.07 9.21
C ALA A 310 6.41 -1.90 7.93
N ALA A 311 5.75 -1.73 6.78
CA ALA A 311 6.40 -1.48 5.49
C ALA A 311 7.14 -0.12 5.44
N MET A 312 6.75 0.83 6.29
CA MET A 312 7.47 2.09 6.46
C MET A 312 8.80 1.93 7.20
N ILE A 313 9.00 0.86 7.97
CA ILE A 313 10.25 0.64 8.74
C ILE A 313 11.47 0.58 7.81
N PRO A 314 11.55 -0.35 6.84
CA PRO A 314 12.68 -0.41 5.92
C PRO A 314 12.72 0.80 4.98
N LEU A 315 11.58 1.38 4.61
CA LEU A 315 11.54 2.57 3.79
C LEU A 315 12.21 3.76 4.48
N LEU A 316 11.80 4.09 5.71
CA LEU A 316 12.35 5.25 6.43
C LEU A 316 13.80 5.01 6.87
N ALA A 317 14.15 3.80 7.32
CA ALA A 317 15.46 3.51 7.90
C ALA A 317 16.54 3.18 6.86
N LEU A 318 16.18 2.56 5.74
CA LEU A 318 17.12 2.07 4.72
C LEU A 318 16.89 2.69 3.34
N GLY A 319 15.76 3.35 3.11
CA GLY A 319 15.35 3.81 1.78
C GLY A 319 14.93 2.64 0.86
N ILE A 320 14.59 1.49 1.42
CA ILE A 320 14.18 0.30 0.67
C ILE A 320 12.67 0.11 0.83
N PRO A 321 11.87 0.27 -0.24
CA PRO A 321 10.43 0.07 -0.15
C PRO A 321 10.10 -1.42 0.01
N GLY A 322 9.16 -1.73 0.92
CA GLY A 322 8.70 -3.09 1.15
C GLY A 322 7.72 -3.60 0.08
N GLU A 323 7.02 -2.69 -0.59
CA GLU A 323 5.97 -3.00 -1.55
C GLU A 323 5.71 -1.85 -2.53
N ALA A 324 4.77 -2.03 -3.48
CA ALA A 324 4.48 -1.04 -4.52
C ALA A 324 3.99 0.30 -3.94
N LEU A 325 3.18 0.30 -2.88
CA LEU A 325 2.65 1.52 -2.27
C LEU A 325 3.75 2.36 -1.63
N THR A 326 4.62 1.73 -0.87
CA THR A 326 5.81 2.39 -0.29
C THR A 326 6.82 2.81 -1.37
N ALA A 327 6.90 2.08 -2.50
CA ALA A 327 7.71 2.49 -3.65
C ALA A 327 7.17 3.77 -4.31
N MET A 328 5.85 3.92 -4.41
CA MET A 328 5.24 5.18 -4.88
C MET A 328 5.51 6.32 -3.91
N MET A 329 5.40 6.09 -2.61
CA MET A 329 5.70 7.10 -1.59
C MET A 329 7.17 7.53 -1.60
N LEU A 330 8.10 6.61 -1.91
CA LEU A 330 9.51 6.91 -2.08
C LEU A 330 9.73 8.01 -3.15
N SER A 331 8.90 8.06 -4.20
CA SER A 331 8.97 9.09 -5.23
C SER A 331 8.69 10.49 -4.67
N VAL A 332 7.79 10.63 -3.70
CA VAL A 332 7.52 11.91 -3.03
C VAL A 332 8.74 12.39 -2.25
N PHE A 333 9.37 11.49 -1.50
CA PHE A 333 10.61 11.83 -0.80
C PHE A 333 11.68 12.35 -1.76
N TYR A 334 11.90 11.67 -2.88
CA TYR A 334 12.94 12.07 -3.85
C TYR A 334 12.63 13.37 -4.56
N VAL A 335 11.37 13.65 -4.93
CA VAL A 335 10.99 14.91 -5.57
C VAL A 335 11.29 16.12 -4.66
N HIS A 336 11.16 15.92 -3.36
CA HIS A 336 11.45 16.96 -2.36
C HIS A 336 12.91 16.95 -1.85
N ASN A 337 13.81 16.21 -2.50
CA ASN A 337 15.21 16.02 -2.08
C ASN A 337 15.37 15.50 -0.65
N VAL A 338 14.36 14.81 -0.13
CA VAL A 338 14.41 14.10 1.14
C VAL A 338 14.84 12.66 0.85
N ILE A 339 16.00 12.26 1.34
CA ILE A 339 16.54 10.92 1.07
C ILE A 339 16.21 10.02 2.26
N PRO A 340 15.29 9.03 2.11
CA PRO A 340 15.03 8.05 3.16
C PRO A 340 16.29 7.23 3.46
N GLY A 341 16.42 6.82 4.71
CA GLY A 341 17.57 6.14 5.23
C GLY A 341 18.13 6.83 6.48
N PRO A 342 19.36 6.52 6.91
CA PRO A 342 19.96 7.11 8.11
C PRO A 342 19.97 8.64 8.12
N GLN A 343 20.15 9.25 6.94
CA GLN A 343 20.17 10.71 6.80
C GLN A 343 18.82 11.34 7.12
N LEU A 344 17.70 10.66 6.89
CA LEU A 344 16.38 11.12 7.25
C LEU A 344 16.26 11.32 8.77
N PHE A 345 16.82 10.38 9.55
CA PHE A 345 16.81 10.46 11.02
C PHE A 345 17.78 11.48 11.58
N GLN A 346 18.79 11.88 10.80
CA GLN A 346 19.77 12.91 11.21
C GLN A 346 19.31 14.32 10.83
N ASN A 347 18.76 14.49 9.63
CA ASN A 347 18.50 15.81 9.04
C ASN A 347 17.01 16.24 9.06
N HIS A 348 16.08 15.26 9.13
CA HIS A 348 14.63 15.47 9.03
C HIS A 348 13.88 14.64 10.07
N ILE A 349 14.38 14.59 11.30
CA ILE A 349 13.77 13.81 12.38
C ILE A 349 12.37 14.30 12.75
N ASP A 350 12.13 15.59 12.59
CA ASP A 350 10.84 16.25 12.73
C ASP A 350 9.79 15.66 11.78
N LEU A 351 10.16 15.47 10.51
CA LEU A 351 9.31 14.80 9.51
C LEU A 351 9.01 13.36 9.93
N VAL A 352 9.98 12.62 10.45
CA VAL A 352 9.78 11.23 10.92
C VAL A 352 8.77 11.20 12.06
N TYR A 353 8.91 12.05 13.06
CA TYR A 353 7.94 12.15 14.17
C TYR A 353 6.56 12.62 13.66
N GLY A 354 6.53 13.56 12.73
CA GLY A 354 5.29 14.00 12.08
C GLY A 354 4.54 12.85 11.44
N LEU A 355 5.24 11.98 10.71
CA LEU A 355 4.65 10.77 10.09
C LEU A 355 4.16 9.74 11.13
N TYR A 356 4.88 9.55 12.24
CA TYR A 356 4.42 8.67 13.32
C TYR A 356 3.11 9.16 13.92
N PHE A 357 3.02 10.44 14.25
CA PHE A 357 1.80 11.04 14.78
C PHE A 357 0.66 11.05 13.76
N ALA A 358 0.98 11.29 12.48
CA ALA A 358 0.00 11.21 11.40
C ALA A 358 -0.63 9.81 11.32
N LEU A 359 0.15 8.74 11.43
CA LEU A 359 -0.35 7.36 11.42
C LEU A 359 -1.23 7.05 12.63
N ILE A 360 -0.88 7.54 13.82
CA ILE A 360 -1.73 7.39 15.02
C ILE A 360 -3.05 8.12 14.80
N LEU A 361 -2.99 9.39 14.38
CA LEU A 361 -4.17 10.22 14.17
C LEU A 361 -5.07 9.66 13.06
N LEU A 362 -4.47 9.14 11.97
CA LEU A 362 -5.17 8.42 10.91
C LEU A 362 -6.05 7.30 11.46
N ASN A 363 -5.48 6.40 12.28
CA ASN A 363 -6.22 5.27 12.82
C ASN A 363 -7.41 5.74 13.67
N VAL A 364 -7.21 6.81 14.45
CA VAL A 364 -8.28 7.41 15.26
C VAL A 364 -9.37 8.01 14.38
N ILE A 365 -8.99 8.81 13.37
CA ILE A 365 -9.94 9.43 12.42
C ILE A 365 -10.77 8.35 11.71
N VAL A 366 -10.10 7.32 11.19
CA VAL A 366 -10.76 6.25 10.45
C VAL A 366 -11.71 5.48 11.35
N MET A 367 -11.29 5.11 12.56
CA MET A 367 -12.15 4.40 13.50
C MET A 367 -13.40 5.21 13.86
N ILE A 368 -13.24 6.50 14.17
CA ILE A 368 -14.37 7.39 14.45
C ILE A 368 -15.27 7.50 13.23
N PHE A 369 -14.72 7.75 12.05
CA PHE A 369 -15.50 7.85 10.83
C PHE A 369 -16.32 6.59 10.56
N LEU A 370 -15.72 5.40 10.69
CA LEU A 370 -16.40 4.13 10.43
C LEU A 370 -17.51 3.83 11.44
N LEU A 371 -17.33 4.21 12.71
CA LEU A 371 -18.37 4.03 13.72
C LEU A 371 -19.69 4.75 13.37
N PHE A 372 -19.61 5.89 12.67
CA PHE A 372 -20.77 6.71 12.33
C PHE A 372 -21.21 6.60 10.87
N SER A 373 -20.30 6.26 9.94
CA SER A 373 -20.53 6.41 8.50
C SER A 373 -20.71 5.08 7.74
N THR A 374 -20.71 3.94 8.41
CA THR A 374 -20.79 2.61 7.77
C THR A 374 -21.99 2.50 6.81
N ASN A 375 -23.17 2.98 7.20
CA ASN A 375 -24.37 2.95 6.34
C ASN A 375 -24.29 3.90 5.13
N LEU A 376 -23.49 4.97 5.21
CA LEU A 376 -23.21 5.83 4.06
C LEU A 376 -22.30 5.08 3.06
N LEU A 377 -21.31 4.35 3.56
CA LEU A 377 -20.38 3.58 2.75
C LEU A 377 -21.05 2.43 1.99
N THR A 378 -22.10 1.82 2.55
CA THR A 378 -22.88 0.81 1.81
C THR A 378 -23.56 1.37 0.55
N LYS A 379 -23.85 2.68 0.50
CA LYS A 379 -24.36 3.34 -0.71
C LYS A 379 -23.28 3.54 -1.77
N ILE A 380 -22.02 3.73 -1.34
CA ILE A 380 -20.87 3.93 -2.25
C ILE A 380 -20.57 2.65 -3.02
N ILE A 381 -20.77 1.48 -2.42
CA ILE A 381 -20.62 0.19 -3.10
C ILE A 381 -21.52 0.07 -4.34
N ARG A 382 -22.62 0.81 -4.40
CA ARG A 382 -23.60 0.79 -5.50
C ARG A 382 -23.27 1.72 -6.66
N VAL A 383 -22.15 2.45 -6.61
CA VAL A 383 -21.76 3.34 -7.71
C VAL A 383 -21.42 2.51 -8.95
N PRO A 384 -21.97 2.85 -10.13
CA PRO A 384 -21.69 2.11 -11.36
C PRO A 384 -20.20 2.09 -11.68
N THR A 385 -19.66 0.90 -11.94
CA THR A 385 -18.23 0.69 -12.16
C THR A 385 -17.70 1.44 -13.38
N ARG A 386 -18.52 1.60 -14.43
CA ARG A 386 -18.13 2.36 -15.63
C ARG A 386 -17.93 3.84 -15.34
N PHE A 387 -18.76 4.45 -14.49
CA PHE A 387 -18.58 5.85 -14.08
C PHE A 387 -17.21 6.04 -13.38
N LEU A 388 -16.86 5.12 -12.48
CA LEU A 388 -15.57 5.13 -11.82
C LEU A 388 -14.42 4.93 -12.82
N GLY A 389 -14.58 4.04 -13.81
CA GLY A 389 -13.60 3.83 -14.86
C GLY A 389 -13.29 5.10 -15.65
N VAL A 390 -14.35 5.87 -16.03
CA VAL A 390 -14.19 7.16 -16.74
C VAL A 390 -13.46 8.18 -15.86
N MET A 391 -13.86 8.30 -14.58
CA MET A 391 -13.23 9.23 -13.64
C MET A 391 -11.73 8.93 -13.46
N ILE A 392 -11.39 7.66 -13.23
CA ILE A 392 -9.99 7.21 -13.09
C ILE A 392 -9.20 7.51 -14.37
N LEU A 393 -9.77 7.25 -15.54
CA LEU A 393 -9.13 7.49 -16.83
C LEU A 393 -8.78 8.98 -17.02
N ILE A 394 -9.73 9.87 -16.79
CA ILE A 394 -9.51 11.32 -16.91
C ILE A 394 -8.44 11.78 -15.93
N LEU A 395 -8.59 11.45 -14.64
CA LEU A 395 -7.66 11.87 -13.60
C LEU A 395 -6.24 11.33 -13.84
N SER A 396 -6.12 10.09 -14.34
CA SER A 396 -4.81 9.50 -14.65
C SER A 396 -4.11 10.23 -15.78
N PHE A 397 -4.81 10.56 -16.88
CA PHE A 397 -4.19 11.31 -17.98
C PHE A 397 -3.83 12.74 -17.58
N VAL A 398 -4.69 13.41 -16.80
CA VAL A 398 -4.38 14.73 -16.24
C VAL A 398 -3.13 14.63 -15.35
N GLY A 399 -3.08 13.61 -14.47
CA GLY A 399 -1.93 13.36 -13.59
C GLY A 399 -0.63 13.12 -14.37
N VAL A 400 -0.65 12.26 -15.39
CA VAL A 400 0.54 12.00 -16.22
C VAL A 400 0.99 13.27 -16.95
N TYR A 401 0.05 13.98 -17.55
CA TYR A 401 0.37 15.21 -18.29
C TYR A 401 0.98 16.29 -17.40
N SER A 402 0.46 16.44 -16.17
CA SER A 402 0.95 17.45 -15.22
C SER A 402 2.40 17.24 -14.76
N LEU A 403 2.95 16.03 -14.89
CA LEU A 403 4.33 15.73 -14.47
C LEU A 403 5.38 16.48 -15.28
N ARG A 404 5.25 16.48 -16.60
CA ARG A 404 6.25 17.03 -17.53
C ARG A 404 5.63 17.78 -18.70
N ASN A 405 4.32 17.99 -18.73
CA ASN A 405 3.57 18.55 -19.86
C ASN A 405 3.84 17.78 -21.18
N SER A 406 3.97 16.46 -21.11
CA SER A 406 4.40 15.58 -22.20
C SER A 406 3.26 14.66 -22.67
N LEU A 407 2.83 14.82 -23.91
CA LEU A 407 1.92 13.87 -24.56
C LEU A 407 2.57 12.49 -24.76
N THR A 408 3.89 12.46 -24.93
CA THR A 408 4.63 11.19 -25.05
C THR A 408 4.53 10.38 -23.76
N ASP A 409 4.61 11.02 -22.58
CA ASP A 409 4.41 10.34 -21.29
C ASP A 409 2.99 9.79 -21.18
N CYS A 410 1.98 10.50 -21.71
CA CYS A 410 0.60 9.99 -21.77
C CYS A 410 0.51 8.73 -22.67
N MET A 411 1.18 8.71 -23.82
CA MET A 411 1.20 7.54 -24.69
C MET A 411 1.94 6.36 -24.04
N ILE A 412 3.07 6.61 -23.38
CA ILE A 412 3.80 5.59 -22.62
C ILE A 412 2.90 5.03 -21.52
N SER A 413 2.27 5.89 -20.75
CA SER A 413 1.35 5.46 -19.67
C SER A 413 0.16 4.66 -20.21
N ALA A 414 -0.42 5.07 -21.35
CA ALA A 414 -1.48 4.31 -22.00
C ALA A 414 -1.00 2.91 -22.44
N SER A 415 0.21 2.79 -22.97
CA SER A 415 0.82 1.51 -23.35
C SER A 415 0.99 0.59 -22.13
N PHE A 416 1.46 1.14 -20.99
CA PHE A 416 1.51 0.41 -19.74
C PHE A 416 0.11 0.10 -19.18
N GLY A 417 -0.88 0.94 -19.44
CA GLY A 417 -2.29 0.68 -19.13
C GLY A 417 -2.83 -0.55 -19.85
N VAL A 418 -2.55 -0.67 -21.13
CA VAL A 418 -2.90 -1.86 -21.93
C VAL A 418 -2.14 -3.09 -21.42
N LEU A 419 -0.82 -2.96 -21.19
CA LEU A 419 -0.03 -4.05 -20.61
C LEU A 419 -0.61 -4.50 -19.26
N GLY A 420 -0.92 -3.57 -18.35
CA GLY A 420 -1.52 -3.87 -17.06
C GLY A 420 -2.88 -4.55 -17.18
N LEU A 421 -3.71 -4.15 -18.14
CA LEU A 421 -4.99 -4.81 -18.43
C LEU A 421 -4.77 -6.26 -18.90
N VAL A 422 -3.81 -6.50 -19.79
CA VAL A 422 -3.46 -7.84 -20.27
C VAL A 422 -2.96 -8.70 -19.10
N LEU A 423 -2.04 -8.18 -18.28
CA LEU A 423 -1.54 -8.90 -17.10
C LEU A 423 -2.67 -9.26 -16.15
N LYS A 424 -3.59 -8.33 -15.85
CA LYS A 424 -4.76 -8.60 -15.01
C LYS A 424 -5.67 -9.69 -15.59
N ARG A 425 -5.93 -9.66 -16.90
CA ARG A 425 -6.77 -10.69 -17.56
C ARG A 425 -6.12 -12.07 -17.57
N LEU A 426 -4.79 -12.12 -17.60
CA LEU A 426 -4.01 -13.34 -17.50
C LEU A 426 -3.73 -13.77 -16.05
N ASN A 427 -4.23 -13.02 -15.06
CA ASN A 427 -3.94 -13.17 -13.63
C ASN A 427 -2.45 -13.14 -13.31
N LEU A 428 -1.66 -12.35 -14.06
CA LEU A 428 -0.23 -12.18 -13.84
C LEU A 428 0.05 -11.02 -12.88
N PRO A 429 1.12 -11.09 -12.06
CA PRO A 429 1.43 -10.06 -11.08
C PRO A 429 2.00 -8.79 -11.71
N ILE A 430 1.53 -7.62 -11.29
CA ILE A 430 2.01 -6.31 -11.76
C ILE A 430 3.13 -5.76 -10.86
N VAL A 431 3.04 -6.01 -9.56
CA VAL A 431 3.94 -5.47 -8.52
C VAL A 431 5.44 -5.74 -8.81
N PRO A 432 5.85 -6.92 -9.32
CA PRO A 432 7.25 -7.18 -9.63
C PRO A 432 7.88 -6.18 -10.61
N ILE A 433 7.11 -5.63 -11.56
CA ILE A 433 7.64 -4.62 -12.51
C ILE A 433 8.05 -3.36 -11.75
N ILE A 434 7.19 -2.87 -10.86
CA ILE A 434 7.44 -1.63 -10.10
C ILE A 434 8.62 -1.79 -9.16
N LEU A 435 8.64 -2.89 -8.40
CA LEU A 435 9.75 -3.17 -7.48
C LEU A 435 11.04 -3.45 -8.24
N GLY A 436 10.97 -4.09 -9.41
CA GLY A 436 12.10 -4.24 -10.32
C GLY A 436 12.69 -2.91 -10.77
N MET A 437 11.86 -1.94 -11.12
CA MET A 437 12.32 -0.59 -11.47
C MET A 437 13.00 0.11 -10.28
N VAL A 438 12.37 0.11 -9.11
CA VAL A 438 12.88 0.85 -7.94
C VAL A 438 14.13 0.18 -7.38
N LEU A 439 14.05 -1.11 -7.09
CA LEU A 439 15.18 -1.85 -6.51
C LEU A 439 16.31 -2.03 -7.52
N GLY A 440 16.00 -2.16 -8.82
CA GLY A 440 16.99 -2.22 -9.89
C GLY A 440 17.87 -0.98 -9.94
N GLY A 441 17.29 0.21 -9.77
CA GLY A 441 18.07 1.46 -9.70
C GLY A 441 19.00 1.50 -8.49
N ILE A 442 18.50 1.09 -7.32
CA ILE A 442 19.31 0.99 -6.10
C ILE A 442 20.45 -0.03 -6.30
N MET A 443 20.13 -1.20 -6.88
CA MET A 443 21.11 -2.26 -7.13
C MET A 443 22.21 -1.79 -8.08
N GLU A 444 21.87 -1.10 -9.17
CA GLU A 444 22.86 -0.63 -10.15
C GLU A 444 23.88 0.33 -9.49
N VAL A 445 23.38 1.35 -8.79
CA VAL A 445 24.24 2.34 -8.13
C VAL A 445 25.13 1.69 -7.07
N LYS A 446 24.57 0.80 -6.25
CA LYS A 446 25.28 0.16 -5.15
C LYS A 446 26.28 -0.90 -5.62
N LEU A 447 25.94 -1.67 -6.66
CA LEU A 447 26.87 -2.62 -7.27
C LEU A 447 28.11 -1.91 -7.84
N ARG A 448 27.90 -0.85 -8.63
CA ARG A 448 28.99 -0.05 -9.20
C ARG A 448 29.86 0.60 -8.14
N SER A 449 29.25 1.09 -7.06
CA SER A 449 30.02 1.65 -5.92
C SER A 449 30.81 0.59 -5.16
N ALA A 450 30.41 -0.67 -5.23
CA ALA A 450 31.11 -1.78 -4.56
C ALA A 450 32.25 -2.38 -5.41
N MET A 451 32.13 -2.37 -6.74
CA MET A 451 33.10 -3.00 -7.66
C MET A 451 34.55 -2.52 -7.53
N PRO A 452 34.87 -1.22 -7.38
CA PRO A 452 36.27 -0.77 -7.23
C PRO A 452 36.97 -1.27 -5.96
N ARG A 453 36.23 -1.88 -5.08
CA ARG A 453 36.71 -2.43 -3.80
C ARG A 453 36.81 -3.97 -3.78
N LEU A 454 36.53 -4.57 -4.93
CA LEU A 454 36.77 -6.00 -5.20
C LEU A 454 38.10 -6.20 -5.91
#